data_e54fad7d7b67599bef96de80373c9329
#
_entry.id   e54fad7d7b67599bef96de80373c9329
#
_cell.length_a   1.000
_cell.length_b   1.000
_cell.length_c   1.000
_cell.angle_alpha   90.00
_cell.angle_beta   90.00
_cell.angle_gamma   90.00
#
_symmetry.space_group_name_H-M   'P 1'
#
loop_
_entity.id
_entity.type
_entity.pdbx_description
1 polymer ?
#
loop_
_entity_poly.entity_id
_entity_poly.type
_entity_poly.pdbx_seq_one_letter_code
_entity_poly.pdbx_strand_id
1 'polypeptide(L)'
;MKILLAAVNAKYIHSNLAVYSLKAYAEDPAVEIGEYTINQQKDDILMDIYKRKPDILCLSCYIWNLDYIEEIVLEIVKLRPDMPIWLGGPEVSYDAQDVLRRLPCVKGVMKGEGEKTFKEICRIYRNEFEKKKENVDNSWKKSESVDNQLKNVIGITFRTEENEIIDKPWRPIMDSKILNTKLSIMRQAEAVHFPAATVCLR
;
A
#
# COMPACT_ATOMS: atom_id res chain seq x y z
N MET A 1 6.30 12.46 4.89
CA MET A 1 5.38 11.31 4.74
C MET A 1 6.15 10.11 4.21
N LYS A 2 5.89 8.92 4.72
CA LYS A 2 6.47 7.65 4.28
C LYS A 2 5.35 6.64 4.05
N ILE A 3 5.33 6.00 2.89
CA ILE A 3 4.36 4.96 2.53
C ILE A 3 5.12 3.65 2.39
N LEU A 4 4.73 2.62 3.14
CA LEU A 4 5.32 1.29 3.03
C LEU A 4 4.39 0.36 2.24
N LEU A 5 4.86 -0.09 1.08
CA LEU A 5 4.29 -1.21 0.34
C LEU A 5 4.92 -2.50 0.86
N ALA A 6 4.18 -3.29 1.60
CA ALA A 6 4.66 -4.54 2.19
C ALA A 6 4.08 -5.74 1.43
N ALA A 7 4.95 -6.67 1.05
CA ALA A 7 4.60 -7.92 0.40
C ALA A 7 5.13 -9.10 1.21
N VAL A 8 4.26 -10.06 1.51
CA VAL A 8 4.66 -11.32 2.14
C VAL A 8 4.59 -12.42 1.09
N ASN A 9 5.74 -12.84 0.60
CA ASN A 9 5.89 -13.79 -0.51
C ASN A 9 5.85 -15.24 0.00
N ALA A 10 5.42 -16.17 -0.86
CA ALA A 10 5.43 -17.60 -0.53
C ALA A 10 6.86 -18.16 -0.43
N LYS A 11 7.81 -17.60 -1.19
CA LYS A 11 9.23 -18.00 -1.23
C LYS A 11 10.14 -16.80 -1.44
N TYR A 12 11.40 -16.92 -0.97
CA TYR A 12 12.42 -15.87 -1.13
C TYR A 12 12.86 -15.58 -2.58
N ILE A 13 12.59 -16.50 -3.51
CA ILE A 13 13.17 -16.49 -4.86
C ILE A 13 12.42 -15.53 -5.81
N HIS A 14 11.22 -15.13 -5.46
CA HIS A 14 10.37 -14.32 -6.34
C HIS A 14 9.95 -13.02 -5.67
N SER A 15 10.41 -11.90 -6.22
CA SER A 15 9.91 -10.58 -5.86
C SER A 15 8.45 -10.41 -6.24
N ASN A 16 7.69 -9.70 -5.43
CA ASN A 16 6.30 -9.39 -5.71
C ASN A 16 6.19 -8.27 -6.75
N LEU A 17 6.02 -8.64 -8.01
CA LEU A 17 5.95 -7.66 -9.11
C LEU A 17 4.87 -6.60 -8.92
N ALA A 18 3.79 -6.89 -8.19
CA ALA A 18 2.71 -5.93 -7.98
C ALA A 18 3.20 -4.71 -7.18
N VAL A 19 3.94 -4.90 -6.09
CA VAL A 19 4.44 -3.76 -5.29
C VAL A 19 5.47 -2.91 -6.06
N TYR A 20 6.28 -3.53 -6.93
CA TYR A 20 7.18 -2.81 -7.81
C TYR A 20 6.43 -2.02 -8.88
N SER A 21 5.38 -2.61 -9.46
CA SER A 21 4.50 -1.93 -10.42
C SER A 21 3.82 -0.71 -9.80
N LEU A 22 3.25 -0.88 -8.60
CA LEU A 22 2.61 0.20 -7.85
C LEU A 22 3.59 1.34 -7.57
N LYS A 23 4.81 1.02 -7.08
CA LYS A 23 5.86 2.02 -6.82
C LYS A 23 6.28 2.74 -8.09
N ALA A 24 6.55 2.00 -9.17
CA ALA A 24 6.95 2.58 -10.46
C ALA A 24 5.88 3.51 -11.04
N TYR A 25 4.60 3.12 -10.89
CA TYR A 25 3.49 3.92 -11.40
C TYR A 25 3.21 5.15 -10.53
N ALA A 26 3.35 5.04 -9.22
CA ALA A 26 3.14 6.16 -8.31
C ALA A 26 4.13 7.32 -8.56
N GLU A 27 5.38 6.97 -8.94
CA GLU A 27 6.46 7.97 -9.15
C GLU A 27 6.65 8.87 -7.93
N ASP A 28 6.48 8.27 -6.74
CA ASP A 28 6.50 8.96 -5.47
C ASP A 28 7.69 8.51 -4.62
N PRO A 29 8.66 9.41 -4.33
CA PRO A 29 9.86 9.06 -3.57
C PRO A 29 9.56 8.66 -2.11
N ALA A 30 8.37 8.97 -1.60
CA ALA A 30 7.95 8.57 -0.26
C ALA A 30 7.55 7.09 -0.17
N VAL A 31 7.43 6.39 -1.31
CA VAL A 31 7.05 4.98 -1.37
C VAL A 31 8.27 4.09 -1.20
N GLU A 32 8.28 3.32 -0.12
CA GLU A 32 9.26 2.27 0.14
C GLU A 32 8.63 0.88 -0.05
N ILE A 33 9.45 -0.10 -0.41
CA ILE A 33 9.03 -1.51 -0.49
C ILE A 33 9.64 -2.28 0.68
N GLY A 34 8.82 -3.11 1.34
CA GLY A 34 9.23 -4.13 2.28
C GLY A 34 8.85 -5.51 1.72
N GLU A 35 9.82 -6.36 1.45
CA GLU A 35 9.55 -7.75 1.03
C GLU A 35 9.90 -8.71 2.15
N TYR A 36 8.96 -9.57 2.46
CA TYR A 36 9.03 -10.59 3.49
C TYR A 36 8.60 -11.93 2.90
N THR A 37 8.68 -12.98 3.70
CA THR A 37 8.16 -14.30 3.32
C THR A 37 7.34 -14.91 4.44
N ILE A 38 6.42 -15.81 4.10
CA ILE A 38 5.62 -16.57 5.08
C ILE A 38 6.49 -17.45 5.99
N ASN A 39 7.78 -17.65 5.66
CA ASN A 39 8.73 -18.43 6.47
C ASN A 39 9.44 -17.60 7.54
N GLN A 40 9.32 -16.26 7.50
CA GLN A 40 9.85 -15.40 8.55
C GLN A 40 8.94 -15.41 9.78
N GLN A 41 9.53 -15.17 10.94
CA GLN A 41 8.73 -14.97 12.14
C GLN A 41 7.90 -13.69 12.01
N LYS A 42 6.63 -13.72 12.40
CA LYS A 42 5.75 -12.56 12.35
C LYS A 42 6.29 -11.38 13.14
N ASP A 43 6.89 -11.65 14.30
CA ASP A 43 7.48 -10.64 15.17
C ASP A 43 8.63 -9.89 14.48
N ASP A 44 9.43 -10.55 13.65
CA ASP A 44 10.50 -9.90 12.88
C ASP A 44 9.93 -8.95 11.84
N ILE A 45 8.86 -9.35 11.17
CA ILE A 45 8.15 -8.50 10.18
C ILE A 45 7.50 -7.30 10.88
N LEU A 46 6.80 -7.54 11.99
CA LEU A 46 6.19 -6.48 12.80
C LEU A 46 7.24 -5.48 13.29
N MET A 47 8.39 -5.98 13.76
CA MET A 47 9.50 -5.16 14.23
C MET A 47 10.09 -4.32 13.09
N ASP A 48 10.26 -4.88 11.89
CA ASP A 48 10.78 -4.13 10.75
C ASP A 48 9.79 -3.05 10.30
N ILE A 49 8.50 -3.37 10.16
CA ILE A 49 7.45 -2.39 9.86
C ILE A 49 7.44 -1.27 10.91
N TYR A 50 7.49 -1.62 12.18
CA TYR A 50 7.49 -0.65 13.28
C TYR A 50 8.72 0.27 13.23
N LYS A 51 9.91 -0.28 12.99
CA LYS A 51 11.18 0.48 12.89
C LYS A 51 11.20 1.42 11.70
N ARG A 52 10.58 1.05 10.59
CA ARG A 52 10.46 1.92 9.40
C ARG A 52 9.56 3.13 9.63
N LYS A 53 8.68 3.08 10.64
CA LYS A 53 7.76 4.17 11.02
C LYS A 53 6.97 4.71 9.82
N PRO A 54 6.27 3.87 9.04
CA PRO A 54 5.46 4.37 7.94
C PRO A 54 4.31 5.23 8.46
N ASP A 55 3.94 6.24 7.68
CA ASP A 55 2.72 7.01 7.90
C ASP A 55 1.50 6.28 7.32
N ILE A 56 1.73 5.41 6.33
CA ILE A 56 0.71 4.57 5.69
C ILE A 56 1.33 3.20 5.42
N LEU A 57 0.58 2.14 5.72
CA LEU A 57 0.95 0.77 5.42
C LEU A 57 0.01 0.20 4.35
N CYS A 58 0.57 -0.32 3.25
CA CYS A 58 -0.17 -1.02 2.21
C CYS A 58 0.33 -2.45 2.10
N LEU A 59 -0.56 -3.43 2.16
CA LEU A 59 -0.25 -4.85 2.17
C LEU A 59 -0.84 -5.57 0.98
N SER A 60 -0.06 -6.44 0.33
CA SER A 60 -0.50 -7.24 -0.80
C SER A 60 -1.05 -8.60 -0.34
N CYS A 61 -2.33 -8.88 -0.66
CA CYS A 61 -3.08 -10.04 -0.20
C CYS A 61 -3.28 -11.05 -1.34
N TYR A 62 -2.82 -12.26 -1.09
CA TYR A 62 -2.97 -13.43 -1.95
C TYR A 62 -3.47 -14.61 -1.13
N ILE A 63 -3.99 -15.64 -1.78
CA ILE A 63 -4.55 -16.84 -1.13
C ILE A 63 -3.58 -17.50 -0.14
N TRP A 64 -2.28 -17.43 -0.39
CA TRP A 64 -1.25 -18.05 0.45
C TRP A 64 -0.83 -17.23 1.67
N ASN A 65 -1.18 -15.94 1.73
CA ASN A 65 -0.72 -15.06 2.80
C ASN A 65 -1.84 -14.31 3.53
N LEU A 66 -3.11 -14.52 3.17
CA LEU A 66 -4.20 -13.73 3.71
C LEU A 66 -4.28 -13.82 5.24
N ASP A 67 -4.35 -15.04 5.79
CA ASP A 67 -4.40 -15.25 7.25
C ASP A 67 -3.19 -14.63 7.94
N TYR A 68 -2.02 -14.77 7.32
CA TYR A 68 -0.78 -14.20 7.83
C TYR A 68 -0.81 -12.67 7.86
N ILE A 69 -1.35 -12.04 6.81
CA ILE A 69 -1.54 -10.58 6.71
C ILE A 69 -2.56 -10.10 7.74
N GLU A 70 -3.68 -10.81 7.92
CA GLU A 70 -4.69 -10.46 8.91
C GLU A 70 -4.11 -10.42 10.32
N GLU A 71 -3.30 -11.42 10.70
CA GLU A 71 -2.61 -11.43 11.99
C GLU A 71 -1.63 -10.24 12.13
N ILE A 72 -0.83 -9.94 11.09
CA ILE A 72 0.07 -8.77 11.09
C ILE A 72 -0.72 -7.48 11.29
N VAL A 73 -1.85 -7.32 10.60
CA VAL A 73 -2.71 -6.13 10.70
C VAL A 73 -3.25 -5.97 12.13
N LEU A 74 -3.73 -7.06 12.74
CA LEU A 74 -4.28 -7.04 14.10
C LEU A 74 -3.21 -6.73 15.16
N GLU A 75 -1.96 -7.11 14.94
CA GLU A 75 -0.88 -6.79 15.86
C GLU A 75 -0.32 -5.37 15.65
N ILE A 76 -0.11 -4.96 14.39
CA ILE A 76 0.48 -3.63 14.11
C ILE A 76 -0.44 -2.49 14.53
N VAL A 77 -1.77 -2.66 14.45
CA VAL A 77 -2.73 -1.64 14.88
C VAL A 77 -2.66 -1.38 16.38
N LYS A 78 -2.29 -2.37 17.20
CA LYS A 78 -2.09 -2.17 18.65
C LYS A 78 -0.91 -1.23 18.93
N LEU A 79 0.09 -1.24 18.06
CA LEU A 79 1.30 -0.39 18.16
C LEU A 79 1.12 0.97 17.49
N ARG A 80 0.33 1.03 16.44
CA ARG A 80 0.13 2.22 15.59
C ARG A 80 -1.36 2.36 15.21
N PRO A 81 -2.26 2.69 16.19
CA PRO A 81 -3.71 2.71 15.96
C PRO A 81 -4.16 3.78 14.94
N ASP A 82 -3.41 4.87 14.82
CA ASP A 82 -3.75 5.98 13.92
C ASP A 82 -3.18 5.82 12.50
N MET A 83 -2.41 4.75 12.24
CA MET A 83 -1.80 4.52 10.94
C MET A 83 -2.81 3.91 9.96
N PRO A 84 -3.14 4.60 8.85
CA PRO A 84 -4.00 4.02 7.83
C PRO A 84 -3.40 2.75 7.24
N ILE A 85 -4.16 1.65 7.25
CA ILE A 85 -3.79 0.38 6.65
C ILE A 85 -4.66 0.15 5.42
N TRP A 86 -4.01 -0.10 4.28
CA TRP A 86 -4.66 -0.42 3.03
C TRP A 86 -4.30 -1.84 2.60
N LEU A 87 -5.28 -2.59 2.13
CA LEU A 87 -5.08 -3.90 1.53
C LEU A 87 -5.28 -3.82 0.02
N GLY A 88 -4.65 -4.73 -0.71
CA GLY A 88 -4.84 -4.87 -2.15
C GLY A 88 -4.43 -6.26 -2.58
N GLY A 89 -4.80 -6.63 -3.80
CA GLY A 89 -4.52 -7.95 -4.37
C GLY A 89 -5.78 -8.78 -4.62
N PRO A 90 -5.63 -9.91 -5.32
CA PRO A 90 -6.78 -10.69 -5.81
C PRO A 90 -7.68 -11.22 -4.68
N GLU A 91 -7.10 -11.57 -3.53
CA GLU A 91 -7.83 -12.25 -2.45
C GLU A 91 -8.79 -11.33 -1.69
N VAL A 92 -8.60 -10.02 -1.75
CA VAL A 92 -9.43 -9.04 -1.03
C VAL A 92 -10.24 -8.13 -1.96
N SER A 93 -10.04 -8.25 -3.27
CA SER A 93 -10.65 -7.34 -4.23
C SER A 93 -12.14 -7.59 -4.45
N TYR A 94 -12.58 -8.85 -4.43
CA TYR A 94 -13.95 -9.23 -4.79
C TYR A 94 -14.93 -9.13 -3.62
N ASP A 95 -14.47 -9.36 -2.41
CA ASP A 95 -15.24 -9.32 -1.16
C ASP A 95 -14.80 -8.18 -0.23
N ALA A 96 -14.32 -7.08 -0.81
CA ALA A 96 -13.72 -5.96 -0.11
C ALA A 96 -14.57 -5.40 1.05
N GLN A 97 -15.91 -5.41 0.91
CA GLN A 97 -16.78 -4.98 1.99
C GLN A 97 -16.77 -5.94 3.19
N ASP A 98 -16.73 -7.26 2.93
CA ASP A 98 -16.68 -8.28 3.99
C ASP A 98 -15.32 -8.30 4.68
N VAL A 99 -14.24 -8.08 3.92
CA VAL A 99 -12.90 -7.86 4.47
C VAL A 99 -12.92 -6.67 5.44
N LEU A 100 -13.50 -5.54 5.06
CA LEU A 100 -13.58 -4.39 5.95
C LEU A 100 -14.49 -4.63 7.16
N ARG A 101 -15.56 -5.42 7.04
CA ARG A 101 -16.40 -5.80 8.20
C ARG A 101 -15.63 -6.67 9.18
N ARG A 102 -14.81 -7.61 8.68
CA ARG A 102 -13.99 -8.53 9.48
C ARG A 102 -12.79 -7.81 10.11
N LEU A 103 -12.20 -6.84 9.41
CA LEU A 103 -11.03 -6.09 9.87
C LEU A 103 -11.37 -4.59 10.04
N PRO A 104 -12.02 -4.18 11.14
CA PRO A 104 -12.45 -2.80 11.35
C PRO A 104 -11.30 -1.80 11.46
N CYS A 105 -10.08 -2.26 11.71
CA CYS A 105 -8.86 -1.44 11.77
C CYS A 105 -8.27 -1.11 10.38
N VAL A 106 -8.75 -1.75 9.31
CA VAL A 106 -8.32 -1.47 7.94
C VAL A 106 -9.07 -0.27 7.39
N LYS A 107 -8.34 0.70 6.85
CA LYS A 107 -8.91 1.90 6.23
C LYS A 107 -9.60 1.60 4.91
N GLY A 108 -9.04 0.70 4.10
CA GLY A 108 -9.65 0.38 2.83
C GLY A 108 -8.94 -0.71 2.03
N VAL A 109 -9.60 -1.13 0.97
CA VAL A 109 -9.14 -2.12 0.00
C VAL A 109 -9.04 -1.47 -1.37
N MET A 110 -7.90 -1.63 -2.02
CA MET A 110 -7.69 -1.29 -3.44
C MET A 110 -8.09 -2.49 -4.29
N LYS A 111 -9.07 -2.32 -5.19
CA LYS A 111 -9.65 -3.39 -6.01
C LYS A 111 -9.02 -3.45 -7.39
N GLY A 112 -8.75 -4.66 -7.87
CA GLY A 112 -8.24 -4.92 -9.21
C GLY A 112 -6.81 -4.44 -9.43
N GLU A 113 -6.55 -3.85 -10.60
CA GLU A 113 -5.27 -3.22 -10.91
C GLU A 113 -5.11 -1.94 -10.09
N GLY A 114 -4.15 -1.96 -9.17
CA GLY A 114 -4.00 -0.94 -8.14
C GLY A 114 -3.23 0.31 -8.54
N GLU A 115 -2.54 0.34 -9.68
CA GLU A 115 -1.53 1.34 -10.01
C GLU A 115 -2.05 2.77 -9.98
N LYS A 116 -3.13 3.04 -10.73
CA LYS A 116 -3.77 4.38 -10.75
C LYS A 116 -4.39 4.72 -9.41
N THR A 117 -5.06 3.74 -8.81
CA THR A 117 -5.72 3.88 -7.51
C THR A 117 -4.71 4.22 -6.43
N PHE A 118 -3.61 3.49 -6.37
CA PHE A 118 -2.52 3.72 -5.42
C PHE A 118 -1.90 5.12 -5.59
N LYS A 119 -1.63 5.55 -6.84
CA LYS A 119 -1.12 6.90 -7.12
C LYS A 119 -2.06 7.99 -6.61
N GLU A 120 -3.37 7.83 -6.79
CA GLU A 120 -4.37 8.78 -6.29
C GLU A 120 -4.40 8.81 -4.76
N ILE A 121 -4.35 7.65 -4.11
CA ILE A 121 -4.27 7.53 -2.65
C ILE A 121 -3.00 8.22 -2.12
N CYS A 122 -1.83 7.95 -2.70
CA CYS A 122 -0.58 8.62 -2.32
C CYS A 122 -0.71 10.14 -2.38
N ARG A 123 -1.31 10.67 -3.46
CA ARG A 123 -1.51 12.11 -3.64
C ARG A 123 -2.43 12.71 -2.58
N ILE A 124 -3.53 12.03 -2.24
CA ILE A 124 -4.48 12.48 -1.22
C ILE A 124 -3.78 12.60 0.14
N TYR A 125 -3.10 11.55 0.56
CA TYR A 125 -2.42 11.55 1.86
C TYR A 125 -1.23 12.51 1.90
N ARG A 126 -0.51 12.70 0.79
CA ARG A 126 0.57 13.69 0.70
C ARG A 126 0.04 15.09 0.93
N ASN A 127 -1.03 15.46 0.22
CA ASN A 127 -1.66 16.76 0.36
C ASN A 127 -2.12 16.99 1.81
N GLU A 128 -2.68 15.98 2.45
CA GLU A 128 -3.11 16.07 3.84
C GLU A 128 -1.92 16.24 4.80
N PHE A 129 -0.83 15.51 4.55
CA PHE A 129 0.37 15.59 5.37
C PHE A 129 1.08 16.95 5.24
N GLU A 130 1.12 17.52 4.04
CA GLU A 130 1.66 18.86 3.79
C GLU A 130 0.83 19.94 4.46
N LYS A 131 -0.50 19.86 4.34
CA LYS A 131 -1.42 20.77 5.05
C LYS A 131 -1.24 20.76 6.57
N LYS A 132 -1.07 19.57 7.15
CA LYS A 132 -0.82 19.46 8.61
C LYS A 132 0.49 20.13 9.03
N LYS A 133 1.51 20.14 8.17
CA LYS A 133 2.76 20.86 8.43
C LYS A 133 2.61 22.38 8.33
N GLU A 134 1.84 22.87 7.36
CA GLU A 134 1.64 24.30 7.13
C GLU A 134 0.66 24.93 8.13
N ASN A 135 -0.31 24.17 8.62
CA ASN A 135 -1.36 24.65 9.55
C ASN A 135 -0.91 24.84 11.00
N VAL A 136 0.39 24.74 11.30
CA VAL A 136 0.92 25.19 12.59
C VAL A 136 0.71 26.72 12.79
N ASP A 137 0.52 27.48 11.70
CA ASP A 137 0.40 28.95 11.74
C ASP A 137 -0.94 29.55 11.25
N ASN A 138 -1.87 28.80 10.63
CA ASN A 138 -3.10 29.37 10.04
C ASN A 138 -4.34 28.49 10.19
N SER A 139 -5.11 28.69 11.27
CA SER A 139 -6.26 27.88 11.69
C SER A 139 -7.59 28.08 10.92
N TRP A 140 -7.64 28.75 9.78
CA TRP A 140 -8.90 29.21 9.17
C TRP A 140 -9.28 28.59 7.81
N LYS A 141 -8.44 27.76 7.17
CA LYS A 141 -8.83 27.07 5.92
C LYS A 141 -9.38 25.69 6.24
N LYS A 142 -10.71 25.54 6.15
CA LYS A 142 -11.41 24.26 6.20
C LYS A 142 -10.92 23.41 5.02
N SER A 143 -9.96 22.52 5.26
CA SER A 143 -9.49 21.60 4.24
C SER A 143 -10.51 20.48 4.04
N GLU A 144 -10.70 20.06 2.80
CA GLU A 144 -11.50 18.88 2.49
C GLU A 144 -10.86 17.66 3.18
N SER A 145 -11.66 16.91 3.93
CA SER A 145 -11.17 15.72 4.66
C SER A 145 -10.63 14.65 3.70
N VAL A 146 -9.76 13.79 4.19
CA VAL A 146 -9.26 12.62 3.43
C VAL A 146 -10.42 11.80 2.88
N ASP A 147 -11.44 11.56 3.70
CA ASP A 147 -12.61 10.77 3.30
C ASP A 147 -13.39 11.40 2.14
N ASN A 148 -13.56 12.71 2.14
CA ASN A 148 -14.23 13.40 1.03
C ASN A 148 -13.43 13.27 -0.27
N GLN A 149 -12.11 13.37 -0.21
CA GLN A 149 -11.26 13.15 -1.37
C GLN A 149 -11.32 11.68 -1.84
N LEU A 150 -11.33 10.70 -0.91
CA LEU A 150 -11.46 9.27 -1.23
C LEU A 150 -12.80 8.94 -1.90
N LYS A 151 -13.88 9.66 -1.61
CA LYS A 151 -15.17 9.50 -2.30
C LYS A 151 -15.07 9.71 -3.82
N ASN A 152 -14.06 10.41 -4.30
CA ASN A 152 -13.82 10.66 -5.73
C ASN A 152 -12.89 9.60 -6.38
N VAL A 153 -12.29 8.71 -5.61
CA VAL A 153 -11.43 7.65 -6.11
C VAL A 153 -12.27 6.43 -6.48
N ILE A 154 -12.06 5.89 -7.68
CA ILE A 154 -12.66 4.61 -8.11
C ILE A 154 -11.67 3.46 -7.91
N GLY A 155 -12.18 2.23 -7.83
CA GLY A 155 -11.37 1.04 -7.58
C GLY A 155 -10.98 0.87 -6.13
N ILE A 156 -11.76 1.42 -5.20
CA ILE A 156 -11.58 1.22 -3.76
C ILE A 156 -12.89 0.85 -3.06
N THR A 157 -12.75 0.19 -1.93
CA THR A 157 -13.76 0.13 -0.87
C THR A 157 -13.08 0.65 0.38
N PHE A 158 -13.68 1.60 1.09
CA PHE A 158 -13.01 2.21 2.25
C PHE A 158 -13.98 2.53 3.37
N ARG A 159 -13.44 2.66 4.57
CA ARG A 159 -14.14 3.02 5.79
C ARG A 159 -13.97 4.51 6.08
N THR A 160 -15.07 5.21 6.33
CA THR A 160 -15.05 6.61 6.75
C THR A 160 -14.69 6.76 8.23
N GLU A 161 -14.43 8.00 8.66
CA GLU A 161 -14.24 8.33 10.08
C GLU A 161 -15.51 8.04 10.89
N GLU A 162 -16.69 8.14 10.27
CA GLU A 162 -17.98 7.78 10.86
C GLU A 162 -18.24 6.26 10.87
N ASN A 163 -17.23 5.46 10.48
CA ASN A 163 -17.30 3.99 10.42
C ASN A 163 -18.24 3.42 9.33
N GLU A 164 -18.61 4.22 8.35
CA GLU A 164 -19.36 3.74 7.18
C GLU A 164 -18.41 3.07 6.16
N ILE A 165 -18.87 2.01 5.52
CA ILE A 165 -18.15 1.36 4.42
C ILE A 165 -18.73 1.87 3.10
N ILE A 166 -17.89 2.54 2.31
CA ILE A 166 -18.23 3.05 0.99
C ILE A 166 -17.55 2.18 -0.06
N ASP A 167 -18.33 1.57 -0.93
CA ASP A 167 -17.84 0.79 -2.07
C ASP A 167 -17.92 1.63 -3.35
N LYS A 168 -16.78 1.77 -4.02
CA LYS A 168 -16.66 2.52 -5.28
C LYS A 168 -16.62 1.56 -6.47
N PRO A 169 -17.06 1.99 -7.66
CA PRO A 169 -16.97 1.16 -8.87
C PRO A 169 -15.56 0.67 -9.14
N TRP A 170 -15.45 -0.48 -9.79
CA TRP A 170 -14.18 -0.99 -10.28
C TRP A 170 -13.58 -0.03 -11.30
N ARG A 171 -12.24 0.01 -11.31
CA ARG A 171 -11.51 0.76 -12.32
C ARG A 171 -11.43 -0.08 -13.62
N PRO A 172 -11.58 0.54 -14.80
CA PRO A 172 -11.28 -0.15 -16.05
C PRO A 172 -9.83 -0.64 -16.11
N ILE A 173 -9.63 -1.79 -16.74
CA ILE A 173 -8.32 -2.40 -16.95
C ILE A 173 -7.39 -1.41 -17.67
N MET A 174 -6.16 -1.31 -17.22
CA MET A 174 -5.17 -0.40 -17.79
C MET A 174 -4.50 -1.00 -19.02
N ASP A 175 -4.11 -0.14 -19.97
CA ASP A 175 -3.30 -0.59 -21.11
C ASP A 175 -1.94 -1.12 -20.63
N SER A 176 -1.67 -2.39 -20.92
CA SER A 176 -0.43 -3.09 -20.54
C SER A 176 0.84 -2.40 -21.05
N LYS A 177 0.77 -1.65 -22.14
CA LYS A 177 1.91 -0.91 -22.71
C LYS A 177 2.42 0.16 -21.75
N ILE A 178 1.51 0.85 -21.06
CA ILE A 178 1.85 1.89 -20.07
C ILE A 178 2.61 1.28 -18.91
N LEU A 179 2.13 0.14 -18.42
CA LEU A 179 2.70 -0.56 -17.29
C LEU A 179 4.12 -1.09 -17.61
N ASN A 180 4.27 -1.75 -18.75
CA ASN A 180 5.55 -2.29 -19.21
C ASN A 180 6.62 -1.22 -19.38
N THR A 181 6.26 -0.04 -19.90
CA THR A 181 7.19 1.09 -20.02
C THR A 181 7.69 1.55 -18.67
N LYS A 182 6.81 1.70 -17.67
CA LYS A 182 7.18 2.14 -16.33
C LYS A 182 8.04 1.12 -15.58
N LEU A 183 7.72 -0.17 -15.68
CA LEU A 183 8.53 -1.24 -15.11
C LEU A 183 9.93 -1.32 -15.73
N SER A 184 10.04 -1.10 -17.03
CA SER A 184 11.34 -1.07 -17.73
C SER A 184 12.22 0.08 -17.24
N ILE A 185 11.66 1.26 -17.04
CA ILE A 185 12.38 2.42 -16.50
C ILE A 185 12.87 2.13 -15.07
N MET A 186 12.05 1.52 -14.24
CA MET A 186 12.41 1.16 -12.87
C MET A 186 13.55 0.14 -12.82
N ARG A 187 13.49 -0.91 -13.64
CA ARG A 187 14.58 -1.91 -13.76
C ARG A 187 15.91 -1.28 -14.18
N GLN A 188 15.89 -0.30 -15.07
CA GLN A 188 17.08 0.42 -15.48
C GLN A 188 17.65 1.28 -14.33
N ALA A 189 16.78 1.95 -13.56
CA ALA A 189 17.21 2.76 -12.42
C ALA A 189 17.81 1.92 -11.28
N GLU A 190 17.26 0.73 -11.01
CA GLU A 190 17.79 -0.18 -9.98
C GLU A 190 19.09 -0.87 -10.41
N ALA A 191 19.26 -1.19 -11.68
CA ALA A 191 20.48 -1.76 -12.22
C ALA A 191 21.70 -0.82 -12.08
N VAL A 192 21.47 0.48 -12.03
CA VAL A 192 22.52 1.50 -11.80
C VAL A 192 22.94 1.55 -10.32
N HIS A 193 22.09 1.11 -9.39
CA HIS A 193 22.35 1.16 -7.94
C HIS A 193 22.87 -0.16 -7.34
N PHE A 194 22.80 -1.28 -8.07
CA PHE A 194 23.40 -2.56 -7.69
C PHE A 194 24.45 -2.98 -8.73
N PRO A 195 25.74 -2.67 -8.52
CA PRO A 195 26.76 -3.32 -9.32
C PRO A 195 26.64 -4.83 -9.09
N ALA A 196 26.58 -5.58 -10.19
CA ALA A 196 26.40 -7.03 -10.22
C ALA A 196 27.21 -7.72 -9.14
N ALA A 197 26.55 -8.32 -8.14
CA ALA A 197 27.18 -9.30 -7.28
C ALA A 197 27.65 -10.44 -8.20
N THR A 198 28.95 -10.53 -8.38
CA THR A 198 29.63 -11.59 -9.12
C THR A 198 29.20 -12.93 -8.54
N VAL A 199 28.31 -13.63 -9.28
CA VAL A 199 28.00 -15.05 -8.99
C VAL A 199 29.26 -15.84 -9.25
N CYS A 200 30.06 -16.09 -8.20
CA CYS A 200 31.08 -17.12 -8.23
C CYS A 200 30.36 -18.48 -8.30
N LEU A 201 30.27 -19.02 -9.49
CA LEU A 201 30.05 -20.46 -9.70
C LEU A 201 31.32 -21.20 -9.25
N ARG A 202 31.20 -21.94 -8.19
CA ARG A 202 32.02 -23.13 -7.88
C ARG A 202 31.13 -24.29 -7.51
#